data_9751871c5dd9ab04aecb27f1c3de0132
#
_entry.id   9751871c5dd9ab04aecb27f1c3de0132
#
_cell.length_a   1.000
_cell.length_b   1.000
_cell.length_c   1.000
_cell.angle_alpha   90.00
_cell.angle_beta   90.00
_cell.angle_gamma   90.00
#
_symmetry.space_group_name_H-M   'P 1'
#
loop_
_entity.id
_entity.type
_entity.pdbx_description
1 polymer ?
#
loop_
_entity_poly.entity_id
_entity_poly.type
_entity_poly.pdbx_seq_one_letter_code
_entity_poly.pdbx_strand_id
1 'polypeptide(L)' 'NAGVKGTVPIHRFKYDQALGGTRYQWAMNMEPLKYGWRYDKIAFYAYPG' A
#
# COMPACT_ATOMS: atom_id res chain seq x y z
N ASN A 1 -10.44 1.58 11.57
CA ASN A 1 -9.93 2.31 12.72
C ASN A 1 -8.79 3.23 12.31
N ALA A 2 -8.80 4.43 12.84
CA ALA A 2 -7.84 5.44 12.41
C ALA A 2 -6.42 5.22 12.88
N GLY A 3 -6.20 4.24 13.71
CA GLY A 3 -4.86 4.02 14.21
C GLY A 3 -4.56 4.86 15.45
N VAL A 4 -3.39 4.68 15.99
CA VAL A 4 -2.94 5.34 17.20
C VAL A 4 -2.25 6.66 16.85
N LYS A 5 -2.33 7.63 17.76
CA LYS A 5 -1.65 8.91 17.55
C LYS A 5 -0.18 8.69 17.26
N GLY A 6 0.32 9.38 16.26
CA GLY A 6 1.71 9.26 15.84
C GLY A 6 1.97 8.21 14.78
N THR A 7 0.96 7.44 14.41
CA THR A 7 1.13 6.46 13.36
C THR A 7 0.71 7.04 12.03
N VAL A 8 1.16 6.40 10.95
CA VAL A 8 0.77 6.77 9.60
C VAL A 8 0.19 5.55 8.89
N PRO A 9 -0.72 5.77 7.94
CA PRO A 9 -1.30 4.65 7.22
C PRO A 9 -0.30 4.04 6.26
N ILE A 10 -0.32 2.71 6.20
CA ILE A 10 0.49 1.98 5.23
C ILE A 10 -0.47 1.50 4.15
N HIS A 11 -0.33 2.04 2.97
CA HIS A 11 -1.21 1.73 1.86
C HIS A 11 -0.77 0.46 1.16
N ARG A 12 -1.73 -0.34 0.76
CA ARG A 12 -1.45 -1.54 -0.01
C ARG A 12 -1.77 -1.27 -1.48
N PHE A 13 -0.84 -1.66 -2.34
CA PHE A 13 -1.02 -1.54 -3.77
C PHE A 13 -0.99 -2.92 -4.38
N LYS A 14 -1.71 -3.10 -5.46
CA LYS A 14 -1.75 -4.39 -6.13
C LYS A 14 -1.39 -4.24 -7.60
N TYR A 15 -0.84 -5.30 -8.15
CA TYR A 15 -0.48 -5.34 -9.55
C TYR A 15 -0.89 -6.69 -10.12
N ASP A 16 -1.82 -6.67 -11.06
CA ASP A 16 -2.33 -7.90 -11.68
C ASP A 16 -1.45 -8.25 -12.88
N GLN A 17 -0.87 -9.45 -12.82
CA GLN A 17 -0.06 -9.96 -13.91
C GLN A 17 -0.89 -10.89 -14.76
N ALA A 18 -0.66 -10.85 -16.09
CA ALA A 18 -1.45 -11.65 -17.00
C ALA A 18 -1.38 -13.15 -16.69
N LEU A 19 -0.19 -13.62 -16.35
CA LEU A 19 0.00 -15.05 -16.09
C LEU A 19 0.56 -15.34 -14.70
N GLY A 20 0.93 -14.34 -13.97
CA GLY A 20 1.59 -14.52 -12.69
C GLY A 20 0.74 -14.28 -11.46
N GLY A 21 -0.54 -13.98 -11.66
CA GLY A 21 -1.41 -13.69 -10.53
C GLY A 21 -1.25 -12.27 -10.04
N THR A 22 -1.72 -12.02 -8.83
CA THR A 22 -1.71 -10.68 -8.26
C THR A 22 -0.56 -10.53 -7.28
N ARG A 23 0.16 -9.42 -7.40
CA ARG A 23 1.23 -9.08 -6.48
C ARG A 23 0.81 -7.91 -5.62
N TYR A 24 1.38 -7.83 -4.43
CA TYR A 24 1.07 -6.76 -3.50
C TYR A 24 2.33 -6.06 -3.02
N GLN A 25 2.18 -4.78 -2.71
CA GLN A 25 3.27 -3.97 -2.20
C GLN A 25 2.71 -2.95 -1.21
N TRP A 26 3.48 -2.63 -0.19
CA TRP A 26 3.07 -1.69 0.85
C TRP A 26 3.96 -0.48 0.83
N ALA A 27 3.36 0.70 0.97
CA ALA A 27 4.13 1.94 0.98
C ALA A 27 3.40 3.00 1.77
N MET A 28 4.17 3.96 2.30
CA MET A 28 3.60 5.07 3.05
C MET A 28 3.14 6.20 2.14
N ASN A 29 3.47 6.14 0.87
CA ASN A 29 3.13 7.19 -0.08
C ASN A 29 2.54 6.57 -1.34
N MET A 30 2.25 7.41 -2.32
CA MET A 30 1.62 6.96 -3.56
C MET A 30 2.62 6.69 -4.68
N GLU A 31 3.90 6.50 -4.34
CA GLU A 31 4.93 6.19 -5.33
C GLU A 31 4.57 5.05 -6.26
N PRO A 32 4.05 3.92 -5.74
CA PRO A 32 3.78 2.78 -6.61
C PRO A 32 2.85 3.09 -7.78
N LEU A 33 1.99 4.10 -7.65
CA LEU A 33 1.10 4.45 -8.74
C LEU A 33 1.86 4.89 -9.99
N LYS A 34 3.08 5.39 -9.82
CA LYS A 34 3.90 5.81 -10.95
C LYS A 34 4.44 4.64 -11.76
N TYR A 35 4.38 3.45 -11.19
CA TYR A 35 4.96 2.26 -11.79
C TYR A 35 3.92 1.24 -12.20
N GLY A 36 2.67 1.65 -12.32
CA GLY A 36 1.63 0.77 -12.81
C GLY A 36 0.87 0.01 -11.74
N TRP A 37 1.21 0.23 -10.48
CA TRP A 37 0.48 -0.39 -9.39
C TRP A 37 -0.84 0.31 -9.17
N ARG A 38 -1.83 -0.42 -8.70
CA ARG A 38 -3.14 0.14 -8.39
C ARG A 38 -3.31 0.24 -6.89
N TYR A 39 -4.01 1.29 -6.46
CA TYR A 39 -4.30 1.45 -5.05
C TYR A 39 -5.34 0.42 -4.62
N ASP A 40 -5.07 -0.24 -3.50
CA ASP A 40 -6.00 -1.24 -2.98
C ASP A 40 -6.71 -0.69 -1.74
N LYS A 41 -5.97 -0.55 -0.64
CA LYS A 41 -6.57 -0.06 0.60
C LYS A 41 -5.47 0.28 1.60
N ILE A 42 -5.86 0.87 2.72
CA ILE A 42 -4.94 1.04 3.84
C ILE A 42 -4.85 -0.31 4.52
N ALA A 43 -3.66 -0.90 4.53
CA ALA A 43 -3.47 -2.22 5.09
C ALA A 43 -3.39 -2.17 6.63
N PHE A 44 -2.65 -1.22 7.16
CA PHE A 44 -2.49 -1.07 8.59
C PHE A 44 -1.86 0.29 8.88
N TYR A 45 -1.70 0.59 10.17
CA TYR A 45 -1.05 1.81 10.60
C TYR A 45 0.25 1.45 11.33
N ALA A 46 1.29 2.25 11.14
CA ALA A 46 2.58 1.99 11.75
C ALA A 46 3.28 3.29 12.07
N TYR A 47 4.25 3.23 12.97
CA TYR A 47 5.04 4.40 13.27
C TYR A 47 6.07 4.63 12.16
N PRO A 48 6.23 5.88 11.72
CA PRO A 48 7.23 6.20 10.71
C PRO A 48 8.64 6.03 11.30
N GLY A 49 9.54 5.64 10.49
CA GLY A 49 10.90 5.44 10.92
C GLY A 49 11.29 4.00 11.07
#